data_e988d9b261e5cdade0ca001ac5f44a01
#
_entry.id   e988d9b261e5cdade0ca001ac5f44a01
#
_cell.length_a   1.000
_cell.length_b   1.000
_cell.length_c   1.000
_cell.angle_alpha   90.00
_cell.angle_beta   90.00
_cell.angle_gamma   90.00
#
_symmetry.space_group_name_H-M   'P 1'
#
loop_
_entity.id
_entity.type
_entity.pdbx_description
1 polymer ?
#
loop_
_entity_poly.entity_id
_entity_poly.type
_entity_poly.pdbx_seq_one_letter_code
_entity_poly.pdbx_strand_id
1 'polypeptide(L)'
;SNLIDGNYVFIRLTQFQKNAAKNISTHIRKMKKKIKKSDNMKGIILDLRSNPGGLLEEAVDVSSIFLKDGIVVSTEGRDPKNKEIRYVKKTGHKELEAPLVVLINGASASASEIVAGALQDTGRAIILGSQSFGKGSVQTVAKIDDE
;
A
#
# COMPACT_ATOMS: atom_id res chain seq x y z
N SER A 1 -10.60 -4.03 10.10
CA SER A 1 -10.98 -4.56 8.79
C SER A 1 -12.38 -5.16 8.82
N ASN A 2 -13.07 -5.07 7.74
CA ASN A 2 -14.40 -5.66 7.60
C ASN A 2 -14.71 -5.91 6.13
N LEU A 3 -15.84 -6.59 5.88
CA LEU A 3 -16.33 -6.81 4.52
C LEU A 3 -17.39 -5.75 4.20
N ILE A 4 -17.36 -5.26 2.95
CA ILE A 4 -18.37 -4.37 2.41
C ILE A 4 -19.14 -5.15 1.35
N ASP A 5 -20.46 -5.12 1.43
CA ASP A 5 -21.35 -5.87 0.52
C ASP A 5 -21.01 -7.36 0.45
N GLY A 6 -20.39 -7.89 1.50
CA GLY A 6 -20.11 -9.31 1.65
C GLY A 6 -18.87 -9.84 0.93
N ASN A 7 -18.31 -9.12 -0.04
CA ASN A 7 -17.18 -9.62 -0.81
C ASN A 7 -16.10 -8.60 -1.20
N TYR A 8 -16.16 -7.39 -0.64
CA TYR A 8 -15.07 -6.44 -0.73
C TYR A 8 -14.39 -6.35 0.63
N VAL A 9 -13.08 -6.46 0.65
CA VAL A 9 -12.31 -6.39 1.90
C VAL A 9 -11.90 -4.95 2.14
N PHE A 10 -12.32 -4.38 3.26
CA PHE A 10 -11.94 -3.02 3.65
C PHE A 10 -10.93 -3.10 4.78
N ILE A 11 -9.77 -2.48 4.60
CA ILE A 11 -8.71 -2.43 5.59
C ILE A 11 -8.30 -0.99 5.81
N ARG A 12 -8.42 -0.52 7.04
CA ARG A 12 -7.89 0.78 7.40
C ARG A 12 -6.58 0.60 8.16
N LEU A 13 -5.52 1.23 7.65
CA LEU A 13 -4.23 1.26 8.31
C LEU A 13 -3.99 2.69 8.77
N THR A 14 -3.87 2.89 10.07
CA THR A 14 -3.73 4.23 10.65
C THR A 14 -2.28 4.66 10.79
N GLN A 15 -1.36 3.72 10.79
CA GLN A 15 0.05 4.02 10.93
C GLN A 15 0.88 2.80 10.52
N PHE A 16 2.08 3.04 9.98
CA PHE A 16 2.99 1.97 9.57
C PHE A 16 3.87 1.56 10.75
N GLN A 17 3.27 0.91 11.71
CA GLN A 17 3.98 0.39 12.88
C GLN A 17 4.55 -0.99 12.57
N LYS A 18 5.41 -1.49 13.44
CA LYS A 18 5.93 -2.85 13.34
C LYS A 18 4.78 -3.85 13.20
N ASN A 19 4.92 -4.78 12.28
CA ASN A 19 3.94 -5.80 11.95
C ASN A 19 2.70 -5.30 11.18
N ALA A 20 2.71 -4.06 10.67
CA ALA A 20 1.58 -3.57 9.88
C ALA A 20 1.29 -4.47 8.68
N ALA A 21 2.31 -4.86 7.94
CA ALA A 21 2.14 -5.75 6.78
C ALA A 21 1.63 -7.12 7.19
N LYS A 22 2.16 -7.68 8.26
CA LYS A 22 1.73 -8.97 8.77
C LYS A 22 0.26 -8.91 9.16
N ASN A 23 -0.16 -7.84 9.80
CA ASN A 23 -1.55 -7.65 10.20
C ASN A 23 -2.47 -7.53 8.99
N ILE A 24 -2.05 -6.79 7.97
CA ILE A 24 -2.83 -6.68 6.73
C ILE A 24 -3.00 -8.05 6.09
N SER A 25 -1.93 -8.83 5.97
CA SER A 25 -2.00 -10.17 5.40
C SER A 25 -2.95 -11.08 6.19
N THR A 26 -2.87 -11.00 7.50
CA THR A 26 -3.74 -11.79 8.38
C THR A 26 -5.21 -11.40 8.17
N HIS A 27 -5.48 -10.11 8.07
CA HIS A 27 -6.85 -9.62 7.86
C HIS A 27 -7.39 -10.03 6.50
N ILE A 28 -6.58 -9.95 5.45
CA ILE A 28 -7.01 -10.38 4.12
C ILE A 28 -7.40 -11.86 4.15
N ARG A 29 -6.54 -12.71 4.73
CA ARG A 29 -6.83 -14.14 4.82
C ARG A 29 -8.07 -14.42 5.64
N LYS A 30 -8.24 -13.71 6.74
CA LYS A 30 -9.40 -13.87 7.61
C LYS A 30 -10.69 -13.46 6.90
N MET A 31 -10.66 -12.34 6.20
CA MET A 31 -11.83 -11.87 5.47
C MET A 31 -12.19 -12.80 4.31
N LYS A 32 -11.18 -13.34 3.60
CA LYS A 32 -11.43 -14.31 2.54
C LYS A 32 -12.21 -15.52 3.04
N LYS A 33 -11.92 -15.97 4.25
CA LYS A 33 -12.62 -17.13 4.83
C LYS A 33 -14.07 -16.82 5.16
N LYS A 34 -14.42 -15.55 5.35
CA LYS A 34 -15.79 -15.14 5.63
C LYS A 34 -16.64 -14.97 4.39
N ILE A 35 -16.00 -14.89 3.24
CA ILE A 35 -16.73 -14.78 1.97
C ILE A 35 -17.32 -16.14 1.64
N LYS A 36 -18.58 -16.15 1.22
CA LYS A 36 -19.27 -17.41 0.89
C LYS A 36 -18.52 -18.15 -0.21
N LYS A 37 -18.50 -19.48 -0.12
CA LYS A 37 -17.81 -20.31 -1.12
C LYS A 37 -18.27 -20.07 -2.54
N SER A 38 -19.52 -19.68 -2.73
CA SER A 38 -20.08 -19.39 -4.05
C SER A 38 -19.64 -18.03 -4.58
N ASP A 39 -19.07 -17.17 -3.71
CA ASP A 39 -18.68 -15.82 -4.09
C ASP A 39 -17.17 -15.71 -4.06
N ASN A 40 -16.63 -14.87 -4.90
CA ASN A 40 -15.20 -14.55 -4.89
C ASN A 40 -14.99 -13.17 -4.28
N MET A 41 -13.80 -12.94 -3.73
CA MET A 41 -13.41 -11.62 -3.28
C MET A 41 -13.34 -10.70 -4.49
N LYS A 42 -14.16 -9.65 -4.50
CA LYS A 42 -14.26 -8.76 -5.66
C LYS A 42 -13.26 -7.63 -5.64
N GLY A 43 -12.71 -7.30 -4.51
CA GLY A 43 -11.71 -6.24 -4.41
C GLY A 43 -11.29 -5.96 -3.00
N ILE A 44 -10.24 -5.16 -2.88
CA ILE A 44 -9.68 -4.72 -1.60
C ILE A 44 -9.62 -3.20 -1.60
N ILE A 45 -10.05 -2.59 -0.52
CA ILE A 45 -9.92 -1.17 -0.29
C ILE A 45 -8.93 -0.98 0.86
N LEU A 46 -7.80 -0.38 0.57
CA LEU A 46 -6.79 -0.06 1.57
C LEU A 46 -6.91 1.43 1.90
N ASP A 47 -7.39 1.73 3.09
CA ASP A 47 -7.63 3.11 3.49
C ASP A 47 -6.42 3.65 4.24
N LEU A 48 -5.69 4.56 3.60
CA LEU A 48 -4.53 5.25 4.16
C LEU A 48 -4.84 6.72 4.48
N ARG A 49 -6.11 7.09 4.51
CA ARG A 49 -6.46 8.47 4.85
C ARG A 49 -6.03 8.77 6.28
N SER A 50 -5.44 9.93 6.46
CA SER A 50 -4.93 10.40 7.75
C SER A 50 -3.85 9.52 8.36
N ASN A 51 -3.17 8.72 7.53
CA ASN A 51 -2.06 7.91 7.96
C ASN A 51 -0.76 8.69 7.73
N PRO A 52 -0.06 9.12 8.79
CA PRO A 52 1.13 9.98 8.64
C PRO A 52 2.38 9.22 8.24
N GLY A 53 2.30 7.91 8.07
CA GLY A 53 3.43 7.09 7.71
C GLY A 53 3.92 6.20 8.84
N GLY A 54 5.22 6.09 8.95
CA GLY A 54 5.87 5.23 9.95
C GLY A 54 7.13 4.59 9.38
N LEU A 55 7.28 3.30 9.62
CA LEU A 55 8.51 2.59 9.26
C LEU A 55 8.61 2.33 7.77
N LEU A 56 9.74 2.69 7.17
CA LEU A 56 10.01 2.43 5.76
C LEU A 56 9.90 0.94 5.44
N GLU A 57 10.43 0.08 6.30
CA GLU A 57 10.36 -1.36 6.08
C GLU A 57 8.93 -1.86 5.98
N GLU A 58 8.02 -1.31 6.79
CA GLU A 58 6.63 -1.71 6.71
C GLU A 58 5.98 -1.23 5.42
N ALA A 59 6.39 -0.08 4.89
CA ALA A 59 5.91 0.36 3.58
C ALA A 59 6.34 -0.61 2.48
N VAL A 60 7.60 -1.06 2.54
CA VAL A 60 8.12 -2.06 1.59
C VAL A 60 7.35 -3.37 1.73
N ASP A 61 7.14 -3.82 2.96
CA ASP A 61 6.45 -5.07 3.22
C ASP A 61 4.96 -5.03 2.80
N VAL A 62 4.28 -3.92 3.06
CA VAL A 62 2.88 -3.75 2.64
C VAL A 62 2.79 -3.73 1.11
N SER A 63 3.67 -2.98 0.45
CA SER A 63 3.71 -2.96 -1.02
C SER A 63 3.97 -4.35 -1.59
N SER A 64 4.82 -5.12 -0.91
CA SER A 64 5.19 -6.46 -1.34
C SER A 64 4.04 -7.46 -1.29
N ILE A 65 3.02 -7.20 -0.48
CA ILE A 65 1.81 -8.04 -0.46
C ILE A 65 1.13 -7.98 -1.83
N PHE A 66 1.11 -6.81 -2.45
CA PHE A 66 0.34 -6.57 -3.66
C PHE A 66 1.16 -6.56 -4.95
N LEU A 67 2.46 -6.63 -4.85
CA LEU A 67 3.36 -6.60 -6.00
C LEU A 67 4.19 -7.87 -6.07
N LYS A 68 4.40 -8.36 -7.29
CA LYS A 68 5.20 -9.55 -7.52
C LYS A 68 6.69 -9.26 -7.46
N ASP A 69 7.11 -8.14 -8.05
CA ASP A 69 8.52 -7.76 -8.15
C ASP A 69 8.63 -6.26 -8.45
N GLY A 70 9.83 -5.80 -8.59
CA GLY A 70 10.11 -4.41 -8.99
C GLY A 70 10.56 -3.54 -7.82
N ILE A 71 10.60 -2.25 -8.09
CA ILE A 71 11.06 -1.25 -7.14
C ILE A 71 9.88 -0.69 -6.36
N VAL A 72 10.00 -0.63 -5.04
CA VAL A 72 9.01 0.05 -4.19
C VAL A 72 9.35 1.52 -4.08
N VAL A 73 10.60 1.84 -3.78
CA VAL A 73 11.04 3.21 -3.58
C VAL A 73 12.51 3.32 -3.83
N SER A 74 12.95 4.47 -4.34
CA SER A 74 14.36 4.79 -4.41
C SER A 74 14.59 6.13 -3.71
N THR A 75 15.68 6.21 -2.98
CA THR A 75 16.07 7.43 -2.28
C THR A 75 17.37 7.93 -2.86
N GLU A 76 17.48 9.25 -3.04
CA GLU A 76 18.72 9.85 -3.48
C GLU A 76 19.19 10.84 -2.42
N GLY A 77 20.41 10.65 -1.94
CA GLY A 77 21.05 11.62 -1.10
C GLY A 77 21.65 12.74 -1.96
N ARG A 78 22.34 13.68 -1.32
CA ARG A 78 23.02 14.76 -2.04
C ARG A 78 24.12 14.24 -2.96
N ASP A 79 24.68 13.07 -2.61
CA ASP A 79 25.69 12.42 -3.43
C ASP A 79 24.98 11.35 -4.26
N PRO A 80 25.04 11.41 -5.60
CA PRO A 80 24.42 10.40 -6.45
C PRO A 80 24.89 8.97 -6.15
N LYS A 81 26.05 8.84 -5.47
CA LYS A 81 26.56 7.52 -5.08
C LYS A 81 25.80 6.92 -3.90
N ASN A 82 24.99 7.72 -3.22
CA ASN A 82 24.23 7.26 -2.06
C ASN A 82 22.78 6.98 -2.40
N LYS A 83 22.53 6.50 -3.59
CA LYS A 83 21.20 6.09 -3.99
C LYS A 83 20.88 4.74 -3.36
N GLU A 84 19.80 4.69 -2.63
CA GLU A 84 19.32 3.45 -2.03
C GLU A 84 18.02 3.04 -2.72
N ILE A 85 17.94 1.81 -3.14
CA ILE A 85 16.75 1.27 -3.80
C ILE A 85 16.19 0.13 -2.95
N ARG A 86 14.88 0.20 -2.71
CA ARG A 86 14.19 -0.86 -1.99
C ARG A 86 13.28 -1.59 -2.95
N TYR A 87 13.43 -2.89 -2.99
CA TYR A 87 12.71 -3.75 -3.92
C TYR A 87 11.57 -4.49 -3.24
N VAL A 88 10.59 -4.90 -4.03
CA VAL A 88 9.53 -5.78 -3.59
C VAL A 88 10.15 -7.08 -3.08
N LYS A 89 9.71 -7.52 -1.91
CA LYS A 89 10.13 -8.81 -1.36
C LYS A 89 9.36 -9.91 -2.08
N LYS A 90 10.07 -10.92 -2.55
CA LYS A 90 9.47 -12.00 -3.35
C LYS A 90 8.86 -13.11 -2.51
N THR A 91 9.09 -13.10 -1.20
CA THR A 91 8.59 -14.11 -0.28
C THR A 91 7.39 -13.59 0.50
N GLY A 92 6.70 -14.48 1.17
CA GLY A 92 5.56 -14.13 2.00
C GLY A 92 4.24 -14.18 1.26
N HIS A 93 3.21 -13.77 1.96
CA HIS A 93 1.85 -13.77 1.42
C HIS A 93 1.71 -12.73 0.31
N LYS A 94 1.10 -13.13 -0.80
CA LYS A 94 0.85 -12.24 -1.93
C LYS A 94 -0.62 -12.21 -2.28
N GLU A 95 -1.10 -11.04 -2.64
CA GLU A 95 -2.44 -10.84 -3.17
C GLU A 95 -2.29 -10.06 -4.47
N LEU A 96 -2.11 -10.77 -5.56
CA LEU A 96 -1.70 -10.17 -6.83
C LEU A 96 -2.85 -9.88 -7.80
N GLU A 97 -4.00 -10.52 -7.60
CA GLU A 97 -5.06 -10.47 -8.59
C GLU A 97 -6.27 -9.62 -8.24
N ALA A 98 -6.62 -9.51 -6.97
CA ALA A 98 -7.80 -8.77 -6.60
C ALA A 98 -7.67 -7.28 -6.97
N PRO A 99 -8.71 -6.69 -7.55
CA PRO A 99 -8.70 -5.24 -7.75
C PRO A 99 -8.43 -4.52 -6.45
N LEU A 100 -7.59 -3.51 -6.49
CA LEU A 100 -7.15 -2.78 -5.30
C LEU A 100 -7.38 -1.29 -5.48
N VAL A 101 -8.01 -0.70 -4.49
CA VAL A 101 -8.19 0.75 -4.40
C VAL A 101 -7.50 1.23 -3.13
N VAL A 102 -6.73 2.28 -3.24
CA VAL A 102 -6.06 2.91 -2.09
C VAL A 102 -6.67 4.28 -1.88
N LEU A 103 -7.14 4.55 -0.68
CA LEU A 103 -7.72 5.85 -0.33
C LEU A 103 -6.67 6.70 0.39
N ILE A 104 -6.53 7.94 -0.04
CA ILE A 104 -5.60 8.90 0.57
C ILE A 104 -6.28 10.23 0.78
N ASN A 105 -5.69 11.06 1.63
CA ASN A 105 -6.09 12.46 1.80
C ASN A 105 -4.86 13.31 2.13
N GLY A 106 -5.09 14.59 2.39
CA GLY A 106 -4.01 15.53 2.66
C GLY A 106 -3.16 15.20 3.88
N ALA A 107 -3.62 14.32 4.76
CA ALA A 107 -2.84 13.88 5.92
C ALA A 107 -2.14 12.53 5.69
N SER A 108 -2.24 11.97 4.49
CA SER A 108 -1.49 10.77 4.12
C SER A 108 -0.07 11.19 3.76
N ALA A 109 0.91 10.69 4.48
CA ALA A 109 2.29 11.17 4.33
C ALA A 109 3.32 10.04 4.47
N SER A 110 4.54 10.29 4.00
CA SER A 110 5.71 9.43 4.19
C SER A 110 5.47 8.01 3.69
N ALA A 111 5.49 6.99 4.56
CA ALA A 111 5.29 5.59 4.16
C ALA A 111 3.97 5.38 3.41
N SER A 112 2.91 6.13 3.74
CA SER A 112 1.65 6.07 3.02
C SER A 112 1.82 6.49 1.57
N GLU A 113 2.61 7.54 1.33
CA GLU A 113 2.88 8.01 -0.03
C GLU A 113 3.74 7.03 -0.81
N ILE A 114 4.67 6.37 -0.14
CA ILE A 114 5.51 5.33 -0.76
C ILE A 114 4.64 4.19 -1.25
N VAL A 115 3.75 3.68 -0.41
CA VAL A 115 2.86 2.59 -0.79
C VAL A 115 1.92 3.01 -1.92
N ALA A 116 1.27 4.16 -1.78
CA ALA A 116 0.35 4.64 -2.79
C ALA A 116 1.07 4.85 -4.13
N GLY A 117 2.25 5.45 -4.10
CA GLY A 117 3.03 5.68 -5.31
C GLY A 117 3.48 4.41 -5.99
N ALA A 118 3.99 3.45 -5.23
CA ALA A 118 4.44 2.18 -5.80
C ALA A 118 3.27 1.42 -6.45
N LEU A 119 2.12 1.42 -5.80
CA LEU A 119 0.94 0.71 -6.32
C LEU A 119 0.33 1.43 -7.52
N GLN A 120 0.40 2.75 -7.55
CA GLN A 120 -0.07 3.55 -8.69
C GLN A 120 0.84 3.40 -9.90
N ASP A 121 2.15 3.57 -9.69
CA ASP A 121 3.12 3.54 -10.78
C ASP A 121 3.20 2.19 -11.49
N THR A 122 2.92 1.12 -10.76
CA THR A 122 2.91 -0.21 -11.35
C THR A 122 1.57 -0.58 -11.97
N GLY A 123 0.57 0.28 -11.84
CA GLY A 123 -0.78 -0.02 -12.32
C GLY A 123 -1.50 -1.04 -11.46
N ARG A 124 -0.98 -1.36 -10.27
CA ARG A 124 -1.59 -2.36 -9.40
C ARG A 124 -2.88 -1.88 -8.76
N ALA A 125 -2.94 -0.60 -8.41
CA ALA A 125 -4.07 -0.04 -7.70
C ALA A 125 -4.55 1.27 -8.32
N ILE A 126 -5.80 1.58 -8.08
CA ILE A 126 -6.36 2.90 -8.35
C ILE A 126 -6.25 3.69 -7.05
N ILE A 127 -5.71 4.89 -7.14
CA ILE A 127 -5.58 5.78 -5.99
C ILE A 127 -6.73 6.78 -6.02
N LEU A 128 -7.50 6.84 -4.95
CA LEU A 128 -8.64 7.75 -4.84
C LEU A 128 -8.50 8.66 -3.64
N GLY A 129 -9.01 9.86 -3.77
CA GLY A 129 -9.05 10.83 -2.68
C GLY A 129 -8.43 12.15 -3.08
N SER A 130 -8.02 12.90 -2.07
CA SER A 130 -7.37 14.19 -2.29
C SER A 130 -5.86 14.02 -2.28
N GLN A 131 -5.16 15.02 -2.77
CA GLN A 131 -3.70 15.00 -2.83
C GLN A 131 -3.10 14.72 -1.46
N SER A 132 -2.07 13.89 -1.40
CA SER A 132 -1.38 13.56 -0.17
C SER A 132 -0.54 14.74 0.33
N PHE A 133 0.09 14.59 1.48
CA PHE A 133 0.87 15.63 2.12
C PHE A 133 2.05 16.10 1.27
N GLY A 134 2.58 15.23 0.41
CA GLY A 134 3.68 15.59 -0.46
C GLY A 134 5.04 15.57 0.25
N LYS A 135 5.13 14.84 1.36
CA LYS A 135 6.34 14.89 2.12
C LYS A 135 7.26 13.81 1.63
N GLY A 136 7.90 14.08 0.57
CA GLY A 136 8.69 13.07 0.02
C GLY A 136 10.14 13.20 0.27
N SER A 137 10.54 13.38 1.44
CA SER A 137 11.97 13.42 1.66
C SER A 137 12.60 12.11 1.24
N VAL A 138 11.77 11.12 1.04
CA VAL A 138 12.36 9.93 0.66
C VAL A 138 11.96 9.72 -0.67
N GLN A 139 11.64 10.09 -1.39
CA GLN A 139 11.35 10.09 -2.50
C GLN A 139 10.76 9.45 -3.29
N THR A 140 10.35 9.58 -3.89
CA THR A 140 10.08 9.41 -4.91
C THR A 140 9.07 9.14 -5.53
N VAL A 141 8.32 9.23 -5.52
CA VAL A 141 7.67 8.84 -6.32
C VAL A 141 6.47 8.90 -6.46
N ALA A 142 5.88 9.11 -5.71
CA ALA A 142 4.57 9.08 -5.77
C ALA A 142 4.06 10.30 -6.31
N LYS A 143 3.96 10.48 -7.44
CA LYS A 143 3.20 11.48 -7.93
C LYS A 143 1.84 11.06 -7.88
N ILE A 144 1.23 11.24 -6.84
CA ILE A 144 -0.13 11.04 -6.78
C ILE A 144 -0.69 12.30 -7.29
N ASP A 145 -1.09 12.32 -8.42
CA ASP A 145 -1.41 13.39 -9.10
C ASP A 145 -2.64 13.77 -9.06
N ASP A 146 -2.89 14.63 -9.09
CA ASP A 146 -3.17 15.73 -9.51
C ASP A 146 -3.83 15.95 -10.68
N GLU A 147 -4.60 15.69 -11.09
CA GLU A 147 -5.28 16.16 -12.12
C GLU A 147 -6.53 16.43 -11.71
#